data_26b48bec2e270a3e78c1d6224c234fa5
#
_entry.id   26b48bec2e270a3e78c1d6224c234fa5
#
_cell.length_a   1.000
_cell.length_b   1.000
_cell.length_c   1.000
_cell.angle_alpha   90.00
_cell.angle_beta   90.00
_cell.angle_gamma   90.00
#
_symmetry.space_group_name_H-M   'P 1'
#
loop_
_entity.id
_entity.type
_entity.pdbx_description
1 polymer ?
#
loop_
_entity_poly.entity_id
_entity_poly.type
_entity_poly.pdbx_seq_one_letter_code
_entity_poly.pdbx_strand_id
1 'polypeptide(L)'
;MSDILKVAMPKGRIYKKASKLFREAGLDIPVDVDDTRKLVIEVPEAGMEFIMAKPVDVPTYVEYGVADIGIVGKDVLLEENRDVYELLNLGIAQCRMSVIGLPDWTPGIQQRVATKYPRIASQYFREQGQQVEVIKLNGSIELAPLIGLADRIVDLVETGQTLRENGLVEMTGILDITSRLIANRVSYRMKNARIQALCDALQQVIPASDEVSAGILRG
;
A
#
# COMPACT_ATOMS: atom_id res chain seq x y z
N MET A 1 0.50 -4.28 -31.82
CA MET A 1 0.37 -4.32 -30.35
C MET A 1 -0.37 -3.05 -29.96
N SER A 2 -1.42 -3.14 -29.16
CA SER A 2 -2.18 -1.94 -28.76
C SER A 2 -1.27 -1.02 -27.96
N ASP A 3 -1.24 0.26 -28.35
CA ASP A 3 -0.45 1.29 -27.64
C ASP A 3 -1.10 1.73 -26.31
N ILE A 4 -2.11 1.00 -25.85
CA ILE A 4 -2.85 1.27 -24.63
C ILE A 4 -2.02 0.85 -23.41
N LEU A 5 -1.90 1.74 -22.42
CA LEU A 5 -1.28 1.46 -21.15
C LEU A 5 -2.32 0.94 -20.15
N LYS A 6 -2.16 -0.30 -19.69
CA LYS A 6 -3.04 -0.93 -18.72
C LYS A 6 -2.57 -0.63 -17.30
N VAL A 7 -3.48 -0.08 -16.49
CA VAL A 7 -3.18 0.41 -15.13
C VAL A 7 -4.03 -0.34 -14.11
N ALA A 8 -3.41 -1.15 -13.25
CA ALA A 8 -4.10 -1.72 -12.10
C ALA A 8 -4.27 -0.66 -11.01
N MET A 9 -5.53 -0.39 -10.64
CA MET A 9 -5.89 0.68 -9.72
C MET A 9 -6.68 0.12 -8.53
N PRO A 10 -6.29 0.38 -7.28
CA PRO A 10 -7.05 -0.04 -6.12
C PRO A 10 -8.30 0.83 -5.95
N LYS A 11 -9.45 0.20 -5.65
CA LYS A 11 -10.67 0.94 -5.31
C LYS A 11 -10.54 1.69 -3.97
N GLY A 12 -11.39 2.68 -3.77
CA GLY A 12 -11.51 3.41 -2.51
C GLY A 12 -10.53 4.59 -2.37
N ARG A 13 -9.98 4.78 -1.16
CA ARG A 13 -9.20 5.98 -0.78
C ARG A 13 -7.99 6.25 -1.69
N ILE A 14 -7.23 5.22 -2.04
CA ILE A 14 -6.05 5.38 -2.91
C ILE A 14 -6.49 5.82 -4.30
N TYR A 15 -7.59 5.25 -4.84
CA TYR A 15 -8.12 5.67 -6.14
C TYR A 15 -8.42 7.16 -6.16
N LYS A 16 -9.18 7.68 -5.17
CA LYS A 16 -9.57 9.09 -5.11
C LYS A 16 -8.36 10.03 -5.10
N LYS A 17 -7.32 9.68 -4.35
CA LYS A 17 -6.07 10.47 -4.30
C LYS A 17 -5.25 10.34 -5.58
N ALA A 18 -5.15 9.13 -6.13
CA ALA A 18 -4.41 8.88 -7.37
C ALA A 18 -5.08 9.55 -8.58
N SER A 19 -6.41 9.46 -8.71
CA SER A 19 -7.14 10.11 -9.80
C SER A 19 -6.97 11.64 -9.79
N LYS A 20 -6.92 12.25 -8.61
CA LYS A 20 -6.59 13.67 -8.47
C LYS A 20 -5.17 13.95 -8.98
N LEU A 21 -4.18 13.17 -8.54
CA LEU A 21 -2.77 13.34 -8.94
C LEU A 21 -2.60 13.18 -10.47
N PHE A 22 -3.27 12.21 -11.09
CA PHE A 22 -3.22 12.01 -12.54
C PHE A 22 -3.78 13.21 -13.30
N ARG A 23 -4.89 13.79 -12.82
CA ARG A 23 -5.45 15.00 -13.44
C ARG A 23 -4.56 16.21 -13.29
N GLU A 24 -3.93 16.39 -12.13
CA GLU A 24 -2.94 17.45 -11.91
C GLU A 24 -1.74 17.28 -12.86
N ALA A 25 -1.40 16.04 -13.22
CA ALA A 25 -0.39 15.70 -14.25
C ALA A 25 -0.89 15.85 -15.70
N GLY A 26 -2.09 16.40 -15.91
CA GLY A 26 -2.66 16.61 -17.24
C GLY A 26 -3.34 15.39 -17.87
N LEU A 27 -3.58 14.34 -17.08
CA LEU A 27 -4.26 13.14 -17.55
C LEU A 27 -5.71 13.15 -17.04
N ASP A 28 -6.64 13.35 -17.95
CA ASP A 28 -8.07 13.38 -17.61
C ASP A 28 -8.59 11.95 -17.43
N ILE A 29 -8.60 11.50 -16.18
CA ILE A 29 -9.13 10.19 -15.79
C ILE A 29 -10.41 10.35 -14.97
N PRO A 30 -11.37 9.40 -15.07
CA PRO A 30 -12.64 9.47 -14.34
C PRO A 30 -12.43 9.59 -12.83
N VAL A 31 -13.20 10.48 -12.17
CA VAL A 31 -13.09 10.72 -10.73
C VAL A 31 -13.95 9.77 -9.92
N ASP A 32 -15.18 9.56 -10.38
CA ASP A 32 -16.22 8.81 -9.67
C ASP A 32 -16.37 7.40 -10.24
N VAL A 33 -15.45 6.52 -9.83
CA VAL A 33 -15.55 5.10 -10.15
C VAL A 33 -16.30 4.33 -9.06
N ASP A 34 -16.49 4.94 -7.91
CA ASP A 34 -17.22 4.32 -6.78
C ASP A 34 -18.70 4.06 -7.14
N ASP A 35 -19.26 4.87 -8.06
CA ASP A 35 -20.66 4.72 -8.54
C ASP A 35 -20.81 3.71 -9.68
N THR A 36 -19.70 3.21 -10.26
CA THR A 36 -19.76 2.21 -11.31
C THR A 36 -19.34 0.83 -10.80
N ARG A 37 -20.08 -0.20 -11.26
CA ARG A 37 -19.70 -1.60 -11.06
C ARG A 37 -18.70 -2.10 -12.09
N LYS A 38 -18.28 -1.25 -13.05
CA LYS A 38 -17.28 -1.62 -14.06
C LYS A 38 -15.95 -1.97 -13.38
N LEU A 39 -15.35 -3.05 -13.84
CA LEU A 39 -14.03 -3.51 -13.38
C LEU A 39 -12.93 -3.11 -14.33
N VAL A 40 -13.28 -2.79 -15.58
CA VAL A 40 -12.38 -2.28 -16.60
C VAL A 40 -12.97 -0.98 -17.14
N ILE A 41 -12.15 0.07 -17.18
CA ILE A 41 -12.55 1.41 -17.61
C ILE A 41 -11.55 1.89 -18.66
N GLU A 42 -12.04 2.04 -19.88
CA GLU A 42 -11.24 2.58 -20.97
C GLU A 42 -11.26 4.11 -20.93
N VAL A 43 -10.11 4.73 -21.14
CA VAL A 43 -9.91 6.18 -21.27
C VAL A 43 -9.11 6.42 -22.54
N PRO A 44 -9.78 6.39 -23.72
CA PRO A 44 -9.11 6.46 -25.04
C PRO A 44 -8.30 7.75 -25.22
N GLU A 45 -8.77 8.87 -24.69
CA GLU A 45 -8.11 10.17 -24.78
C GLU A 45 -6.74 10.18 -24.09
N ALA A 46 -6.61 9.44 -22.96
CA ALA A 46 -5.34 9.22 -22.28
C ALA A 46 -4.57 8.01 -22.84
N GLY A 47 -5.19 7.23 -23.74
CA GLY A 47 -4.68 5.96 -24.23
C GLY A 47 -4.49 4.94 -23.09
N MET A 48 -5.31 4.97 -22.08
CA MET A 48 -5.21 4.12 -20.89
C MET A 48 -6.43 3.23 -20.70
N GLU A 49 -6.21 2.09 -20.05
CA GLU A 49 -7.24 1.18 -19.57
C GLU A 49 -7.00 0.93 -18.08
N PHE A 50 -7.96 1.24 -17.24
CA PHE A 50 -7.88 1.01 -15.79
C PHE A 50 -8.56 -0.29 -15.42
N ILE A 51 -7.82 -1.15 -14.69
CA ILE A 51 -8.30 -2.41 -14.11
C ILE A 51 -8.54 -2.15 -12.62
N MET A 52 -9.80 -2.17 -12.21
CA MET A 52 -10.22 -1.87 -10.83
C MET A 52 -10.09 -3.11 -9.94
N ALA A 53 -9.14 -3.11 -9.05
CA ALA A 53 -8.76 -4.26 -8.23
C ALA A 53 -8.90 -4.00 -6.72
N LYS A 54 -8.82 -5.07 -5.93
CA LYS A 54 -8.53 -4.92 -4.49
C LYS A 54 -7.06 -4.53 -4.32
N PRO A 55 -6.71 -3.67 -3.33
CA PRO A 55 -5.32 -3.24 -3.13
C PRO A 55 -4.30 -4.38 -3.09
N VAL A 56 -4.63 -5.46 -2.39
CA VAL A 56 -3.75 -6.65 -2.24
C VAL A 56 -3.51 -7.40 -3.55
N ASP A 57 -4.40 -7.29 -4.53
CA ASP A 57 -4.31 -8.01 -5.81
C ASP A 57 -3.53 -7.21 -6.88
N VAL A 58 -3.35 -5.89 -6.69
CA VAL A 58 -2.68 -5.02 -7.67
C VAL A 58 -1.28 -5.51 -8.04
N PRO A 59 -0.39 -5.85 -7.11
CA PRO A 59 0.95 -6.34 -7.46
C PRO A 59 0.91 -7.63 -8.28
N THR A 60 -0.05 -8.51 -8.03
CA THR A 60 -0.25 -9.74 -8.79
C THR A 60 -0.63 -9.46 -10.24
N TYR A 61 -1.58 -8.55 -10.51
CA TYR A 61 -1.95 -8.19 -11.89
C TYR A 61 -0.79 -7.55 -12.65
N VAL A 62 0.05 -6.79 -11.97
CA VAL A 62 1.24 -6.19 -12.57
C VAL A 62 2.32 -7.25 -12.80
N GLU A 63 2.62 -8.12 -11.83
CA GLU A 63 3.62 -9.18 -11.97
C GLU A 63 3.30 -10.10 -13.16
N TYR A 64 2.05 -10.52 -13.32
CA TYR A 64 1.62 -11.39 -14.41
C TYR A 64 1.43 -10.67 -15.77
N GLY A 65 1.67 -9.36 -15.83
CA GLY A 65 1.58 -8.56 -17.06
C GLY A 65 0.14 -8.36 -17.57
N VAL A 66 -0.87 -8.64 -16.76
CA VAL A 66 -2.28 -8.30 -17.04
C VAL A 66 -2.44 -6.77 -17.03
N ALA A 67 -1.73 -6.11 -16.13
CA ALA A 67 -1.52 -4.67 -16.13
C ALA A 67 -0.04 -4.35 -16.40
N ASP A 68 0.21 -3.27 -17.14
CA ASP A 68 1.56 -2.77 -17.41
C ASP A 68 2.17 -2.08 -16.19
N ILE A 69 1.32 -1.31 -15.51
CA ILE A 69 1.66 -0.57 -14.28
C ILE A 69 0.53 -0.72 -13.26
N GLY A 70 0.80 -0.32 -12.02
CA GLY A 70 -0.22 -0.29 -10.97
C GLY A 70 0.10 0.72 -9.89
N ILE A 71 -0.93 1.07 -9.10
CA ILE A 71 -0.78 1.90 -7.91
C ILE A 71 -1.13 1.05 -6.69
N VAL A 72 -0.25 1.06 -5.69
CA VAL A 72 -0.38 0.21 -4.52
C VAL A 72 0.27 0.85 -3.30
N GLY A 73 -0.21 0.56 -2.09
CA GLY A 73 0.45 0.95 -0.85
C GLY A 73 1.78 0.21 -0.64
N LYS A 74 2.76 0.88 -0.05
CA LYS A 74 4.06 0.26 0.28
C LYS A 74 3.91 -0.94 1.23
N ASP A 75 2.90 -0.91 2.09
CA ASP A 75 2.51 -2.03 2.97
C ASP A 75 2.23 -3.31 2.18
N VAL A 76 1.42 -3.21 1.14
CA VAL A 76 1.08 -4.36 0.28
C VAL A 76 2.30 -4.85 -0.50
N LEU A 77 3.14 -3.94 -1.02
CA LEU A 77 4.38 -4.33 -1.71
C LEU A 77 5.31 -5.13 -0.82
N LEU A 78 5.51 -4.69 0.41
CA LEU A 78 6.37 -5.36 1.38
C LEU A 78 5.79 -6.71 1.82
N GLU A 79 4.47 -6.77 2.03
CA GLU A 79 3.80 -8.00 2.46
C GLU A 79 3.76 -9.05 1.34
N GLU A 80 3.31 -8.68 0.14
CA GLU A 80 3.15 -9.61 -0.98
C GLU A 80 4.48 -9.98 -1.65
N ASN A 81 5.48 -9.11 -1.59
CA ASN A 81 6.84 -9.32 -2.10
C ASN A 81 6.89 -9.85 -3.54
N ARG A 82 6.12 -9.25 -4.43
CA ARG A 82 6.02 -9.63 -5.84
C ARG A 82 7.18 -9.08 -6.66
N ASP A 83 7.49 -9.75 -7.77
CA ASP A 83 8.58 -9.37 -8.68
C ASP A 83 8.13 -8.27 -9.66
N VAL A 84 8.10 -7.04 -9.18
CA VAL A 84 7.72 -5.83 -9.92
C VAL A 84 8.76 -4.73 -9.73
N TYR A 85 8.82 -3.77 -10.66
CA TYR A 85 9.59 -2.55 -10.45
C TYR A 85 8.78 -1.53 -9.64
N GLU A 86 9.38 -0.96 -8.62
CA GLU A 86 8.88 0.22 -7.92
C GLU A 86 9.47 1.46 -8.60
N LEU A 87 8.64 2.28 -9.25
CA LEU A 87 9.08 3.41 -10.08
C LEU A 87 9.07 4.73 -9.33
N LEU A 88 7.96 5.04 -8.64
CA LEU A 88 7.78 6.32 -7.97
C LEU A 88 7.14 6.16 -6.58
N ASN A 89 7.56 7.00 -5.65
CA ASN A 89 6.78 7.30 -4.45
C ASN A 89 5.80 8.42 -4.79
N LEU A 90 4.50 8.12 -4.76
CA LEU A 90 3.46 9.09 -5.14
C LEU A 90 3.11 10.07 -4.02
N GLY A 91 3.63 9.89 -2.80
CA GLY A 91 3.38 10.78 -1.66
C GLY A 91 1.92 10.84 -1.19
N ILE A 92 1.06 9.98 -1.69
CA ILE A 92 -0.38 9.96 -1.37
C ILE A 92 -0.75 8.83 -0.43
N ALA A 93 -1.93 8.95 0.21
CA ALA A 93 -2.48 7.99 1.15
C ALA A 93 -1.52 7.66 2.30
N GLN A 94 -0.84 8.67 2.81
CA GLN A 94 0.11 8.54 3.92
C GLN A 94 -0.55 7.93 5.15
N CYS A 95 0.14 6.99 5.77
CA CYS A 95 -0.12 6.40 7.07
C CYS A 95 1.19 5.80 7.60
N ARG A 96 1.16 5.22 8.78
CA ARG A 96 2.31 4.50 9.34
C ARG A 96 1.90 3.11 9.79
N MET A 97 2.81 2.17 9.69
CA MET A 97 2.66 0.85 10.27
C MET A 97 3.24 0.85 11.67
N SER A 98 2.49 0.35 12.64
CA SER A 98 2.87 0.46 14.04
C SER A 98 2.53 -0.79 14.83
N VAL A 99 3.29 -1.01 15.90
CA VAL A 99 2.93 -1.94 16.98
C VAL A 99 1.96 -1.24 17.91
N ILE A 100 0.84 -1.87 18.19
CA ILE A 100 -0.28 -1.30 18.95
C ILE A 100 -0.68 -2.30 20.02
N GLY A 101 -1.10 -1.83 21.18
CA GLY A 101 -1.57 -2.68 22.27
C GLY A 101 -2.33 -1.91 23.34
N LEU A 102 -2.63 -2.57 24.46
CA LEU A 102 -3.21 -1.94 25.63
C LEU A 102 -2.15 -1.09 26.36
N PRO A 103 -2.52 0.03 27.00
CA PRO A 103 -1.56 0.93 27.67
C PRO A 103 -0.75 0.25 28.78
N ASP A 104 -1.34 -0.70 29.48
CA ASP A 104 -0.75 -1.39 30.65
C ASP A 104 -0.10 -2.72 30.25
N TRP A 105 0.07 -2.97 28.94
CA TRP A 105 0.67 -4.20 28.46
C TRP A 105 2.11 -4.36 28.98
N THR A 106 2.40 -5.55 29.48
CA THR A 106 3.75 -5.95 29.91
C THR A 106 4.16 -7.25 29.21
N PRO A 107 5.45 -7.40 28.84
CA PRO A 107 5.92 -8.60 28.17
C PRO A 107 5.70 -9.87 29.00
N GLY A 108 4.96 -10.85 28.43
CA GLY A 108 4.83 -12.20 28.95
C GLY A 108 5.87 -13.17 28.35
N ILE A 109 5.81 -14.43 28.79
CA ILE A 109 6.71 -15.50 28.30
C ILE A 109 6.40 -15.87 26.85
N GLN A 110 5.12 -16.00 26.51
CA GLN A 110 4.64 -16.19 25.13
C GLN A 110 3.94 -14.93 24.69
N GLN A 111 4.38 -14.39 23.56
CA GLN A 111 3.81 -13.16 22.99
C GLN A 111 3.12 -13.47 21.68
N ARG A 112 1.85 -13.08 21.57
CA ARG A 112 1.04 -13.21 20.36
C ARG A 112 0.81 -11.86 19.72
N VAL A 113 0.99 -11.80 18.41
CA VAL A 113 0.80 -10.58 17.63
C VAL A 113 -0.20 -10.86 16.49
N ALA A 114 -1.34 -10.19 16.51
CA ALA A 114 -2.31 -10.30 15.42
C ALA A 114 -2.06 -9.21 14.36
N THR A 115 -2.20 -9.56 13.09
CA THR A 115 -1.94 -8.63 12.00
C THR A 115 -2.55 -9.11 10.68
N LYS A 116 -2.77 -8.15 9.78
CA LYS A 116 -3.02 -8.41 8.35
C LYS A 116 -1.72 -8.60 7.57
N TYR A 117 -0.57 -8.25 8.16
CA TYR A 117 0.75 -8.19 7.54
C TYR A 117 1.74 -9.14 8.23
N PRO A 118 1.53 -10.48 8.16
CA PRO A 118 2.33 -11.46 8.89
C PRO A 118 3.81 -11.45 8.50
N ARG A 119 4.14 -11.18 7.23
CA ARG A 119 5.52 -11.11 6.77
C ARG A 119 6.26 -9.92 7.40
N ILE A 120 5.67 -8.73 7.33
CA ILE A 120 6.25 -7.51 7.89
C ILE A 120 6.38 -7.65 9.42
N ALA A 121 5.34 -8.12 10.10
CA ALA A 121 5.37 -8.31 11.54
C ALA A 121 6.45 -9.31 11.97
N SER A 122 6.52 -10.48 11.31
CA SER A 122 7.53 -11.50 11.61
C SER A 122 8.95 -10.99 11.39
N GLN A 123 9.17 -10.21 10.34
CA GLN A 123 10.48 -9.61 10.06
C GLN A 123 10.85 -8.60 11.13
N TYR A 124 9.95 -7.67 11.44
CA TYR A 124 10.17 -6.64 12.46
C TYR A 124 10.54 -7.23 13.82
N PHE A 125 9.72 -8.17 14.36
CA PHE A 125 9.99 -8.75 15.66
C PHE A 125 11.28 -9.58 15.70
N ARG A 126 11.62 -10.26 14.61
CA ARG A 126 12.90 -10.97 14.46
C ARG A 126 14.09 -10.00 14.54
N GLU A 127 14.01 -8.85 13.84
CA GLU A 127 15.05 -7.83 13.88
C GLU A 127 15.20 -7.19 15.26
N GLN A 128 14.10 -7.13 16.05
CA GLN A 128 14.14 -6.71 17.44
C GLN A 128 14.61 -7.82 18.42
N GLY A 129 14.97 -9.01 17.92
CA GLY A 129 15.35 -10.15 18.76
C GLY A 129 14.20 -10.73 19.58
N GLN A 130 12.95 -10.43 19.22
CA GLN A 130 11.75 -10.90 19.91
C GLN A 130 11.14 -12.10 19.19
N GLN A 131 10.89 -13.17 19.92
CA GLN A 131 10.15 -14.33 19.42
C GLN A 131 8.66 -14.14 19.72
N VAL A 132 7.83 -14.08 18.69
CA VAL A 132 6.38 -13.90 18.79
C VAL A 132 5.63 -14.92 17.94
N GLU A 133 4.45 -15.31 18.37
CA GLU A 133 3.49 -16.04 17.55
C GLU A 133 2.68 -15.04 16.73
N VAL A 134 2.75 -15.12 15.40
CA VAL A 134 2.01 -14.22 14.51
C VAL A 134 0.69 -14.86 14.08
N ILE A 135 -0.41 -14.21 14.43
CA ILE A 135 -1.79 -14.61 14.08
C ILE A 135 -2.29 -13.74 12.93
N LYS A 136 -2.51 -14.36 11.76
CA LYS A 136 -3.06 -13.63 10.60
C LYS A 136 -4.56 -13.41 10.76
N LEU A 137 -4.98 -12.15 10.64
CA LEU A 137 -6.37 -11.73 10.55
C LEU A 137 -6.61 -10.95 9.23
N ASN A 138 -7.85 -10.87 8.77
CA ASN A 138 -8.19 -10.21 7.51
C ASN A 138 -8.87 -8.84 7.68
N GLY A 139 -9.29 -8.50 8.90
CA GLY A 139 -9.93 -7.23 9.25
C GLY A 139 -10.25 -7.15 10.73
N SER A 140 -10.65 -5.96 11.22
CA SER A 140 -10.92 -5.66 12.62
C SER A 140 -9.80 -6.14 13.55
N ILE A 141 -8.57 -5.83 13.17
CA ILE A 141 -7.35 -6.30 13.85
C ILE A 141 -7.32 -5.79 15.29
N GLU A 142 -7.85 -4.57 15.51
CA GLU A 142 -7.94 -3.91 16.82
C GLU A 142 -8.76 -4.72 17.85
N LEU A 143 -9.62 -5.60 17.39
CA LEU A 143 -10.40 -6.48 18.27
C LEU A 143 -9.51 -7.48 19.02
N ALA A 144 -8.41 -7.93 18.44
CA ALA A 144 -7.60 -9.02 18.96
C ALA A 144 -7.06 -8.78 20.40
N PRO A 145 -6.47 -7.61 20.74
CA PRO A 145 -6.04 -7.35 22.12
C PRO A 145 -7.21 -7.17 23.09
N LEU A 146 -8.36 -6.67 22.64
CA LEU A 146 -9.52 -6.42 23.49
C LEU A 146 -10.18 -7.71 23.99
N ILE A 147 -10.12 -8.78 23.19
CA ILE A 147 -10.70 -10.09 23.51
C ILE A 147 -9.66 -11.12 23.99
N GLY A 148 -8.39 -10.71 24.16
CA GLY A 148 -7.31 -11.59 24.61
C GLY A 148 -6.84 -12.63 23.58
N LEU A 149 -7.13 -12.44 22.30
CA LEU A 149 -6.61 -13.29 21.22
C LEU A 149 -5.12 -13.07 21.00
N ALA A 150 -4.66 -11.82 21.07
CA ALA A 150 -3.27 -11.44 20.93
C ALA A 150 -2.91 -10.35 21.96
N ASP A 151 -1.63 -10.26 22.30
CA ASP A 151 -1.11 -9.27 23.25
C ASP A 151 -0.93 -7.90 22.61
N ARG A 152 -0.53 -7.90 21.34
CA ARG A 152 -0.28 -6.71 20.52
C ARG A 152 -0.79 -6.97 19.10
N ILE A 153 -0.88 -5.89 18.33
CA ILE A 153 -1.16 -5.97 16.91
C ILE A 153 -0.13 -5.18 16.11
N VAL A 154 0.02 -5.52 14.84
CA VAL A 154 0.71 -4.69 13.85
C VAL A 154 -0.32 -4.29 12.80
N ASP A 155 -0.57 -3.00 12.68
CA ASP A 155 -1.55 -2.47 11.72
C ASP A 155 -1.20 -1.05 11.28
N LEU A 156 -1.94 -0.55 10.26
CA LEU A 156 -1.81 0.79 9.74
C LEU A 156 -2.53 1.81 10.62
N VAL A 157 -1.84 2.89 10.92
CA VAL A 157 -2.37 4.03 11.67
C VAL A 157 -2.34 5.27 10.78
N GLU A 158 -3.49 5.85 10.50
CA GLU A 158 -3.59 7.14 9.80
C GLU A 158 -3.73 8.28 10.80
N THR A 159 -4.85 8.35 11.50
CA THR A 159 -5.15 9.40 12.50
C THR A 159 -5.11 8.89 13.94
N GLY A 160 -5.12 7.59 14.13
CA GLY A 160 -5.19 6.92 15.42
C GLY A 160 -6.56 7.05 16.11
N GLN A 161 -7.61 7.51 15.42
CA GLN A 161 -8.94 7.68 16.01
C GLN A 161 -9.51 6.33 16.49
N THR A 162 -9.48 5.29 15.64
CA THR A 162 -9.95 3.95 15.99
C THR A 162 -9.25 3.41 17.24
N LEU A 163 -7.94 3.66 17.38
CA LEU A 163 -7.18 3.23 18.56
C LEU A 163 -7.70 3.90 19.83
N ARG A 164 -7.84 5.23 19.79
CA ARG A 164 -8.33 6.01 20.95
C ARG A 164 -9.75 5.60 21.36
N GLU A 165 -10.64 5.38 20.39
CA GLU A 165 -12.02 4.96 20.65
C GLU A 165 -12.10 3.56 21.29
N ASN A 166 -11.09 2.72 21.08
CA ASN A 166 -11.01 1.36 21.64
C ASN A 166 -10.01 1.22 22.80
N GLY A 167 -9.49 2.32 23.35
CA GLY A 167 -8.56 2.28 24.48
C GLY A 167 -7.20 1.67 24.16
N LEU A 168 -6.82 1.63 22.88
CA LEU A 168 -5.53 1.14 22.42
C LEU A 168 -4.54 2.29 22.24
N VAL A 169 -3.26 1.98 22.38
CA VAL A 169 -2.16 2.94 22.19
C VAL A 169 -1.18 2.43 21.14
N GLU A 170 -0.65 3.36 20.38
CA GLU A 170 0.48 3.11 19.50
C GLU A 170 1.75 3.03 20.34
N MET A 171 2.40 1.88 20.36
CA MET A 171 3.60 1.60 21.18
C MET A 171 4.88 2.00 20.44
N THR A 172 4.98 1.61 19.15
CA THR A 172 6.18 1.84 18.33
C THR A 172 5.79 1.94 16.86
N GLY A 173 6.29 2.97 16.18
CA GLY A 173 6.23 3.03 14.72
C GLY A 173 7.23 2.07 14.10
N ILE A 174 6.81 1.36 13.05
CA ILE A 174 7.65 0.43 12.27
C ILE A 174 8.19 1.12 11.03
N LEU A 175 7.28 1.66 10.20
CA LEU A 175 7.64 2.37 8.97
C LEU A 175 6.50 3.27 8.48
N ASP A 176 6.88 4.32 7.74
CA ASP A 176 5.93 5.19 7.06
C ASP A 176 5.50 4.59 5.73
N ILE A 177 4.21 4.67 5.47
CA ILE A 177 3.56 4.10 4.29
C ILE A 177 3.00 5.21 3.41
N THR A 178 3.31 5.13 2.12
CA THR A 178 2.69 5.92 1.05
C THR A 178 2.40 5.01 -0.13
N SER A 179 1.63 5.49 -1.11
CA SER A 179 1.39 4.73 -2.33
C SER A 179 2.57 4.81 -3.30
N ARG A 180 2.75 3.75 -4.06
CA ARG A 180 3.81 3.57 -5.05
C ARG A 180 3.22 3.34 -6.44
N LEU A 181 3.88 3.86 -7.46
CA LEU A 181 3.71 3.42 -8.84
C LEU A 181 4.65 2.25 -9.08
N ILE A 182 4.09 1.13 -9.52
CA ILE A 182 4.83 -0.08 -9.86
C ILE A 182 4.66 -0.45 -11.32
N ALA A 183 5.59 -1.23 -11.87
CA ALA A 183 5.53 -1.69 -13.25
C ALA A 183 5.89 -3.17 -13.39
N ASN A 184 5.25 -3.82 -14.36
CA ASN A 184 5.68 -5.11 -14.86
C ASN A 184 7.04 -4.96 -15.54
N ARG A 185 7.97 -5.89 -15.30
CA ARG A 185 9.34 -5.84 -15.82
C ARG A 185 9.43 -5.88 -17.33
N VAL A 186 8.57 -6.67 -17.98
CA VAL A 186 8.53 -6.78 -19.44
C VAL A 186 7.88 -5.54 -20.04
N SER A 187 6.72 -5.12 -19.53
CA SER A 187 6.03 -3.91 -19.97
C SER A 187 6.89 -2.67 -19.83
N TYR A 188 7.66 -2.56 -18.74
CA TYR A 188 8.60 -1.44 -18.54
C TYR A 188 9.64 -1.35 -19.65
N ARG A 189 10.12 -2.48 -20.19
CA ARG A 189 11.05 -2.49 -21.31
C ARG A 189 10.35 -2.21 -22.65
N MET A 190 9.18 -2.82 -22.87
CA MET A 190 8.46 -2.75 -24.13
C MET A 190 7.76 -1.41 -24.35
N LYS A 191 7.28 -0.76 -23.28
CA LYS A 191 6.54 0.51 -23.29
C LYS A 191 7.31 1.61 -22.54
N ASN A 192 8.64 1.53 -22.53
CA ASN A 192 9.50 2.39 -21.70
C ASN A 192 9.22 3.88 -21.89
N ALA A 193 9.22 4.36 -23.13
CA ALA A 193 9.01 5.78 -23.42
C ALA A 193 7.69 6.31 -22.85
N ARG A 194 6.63 5.50 -22.91
CA ARG A 194 5.33 5.89 -22.40
C ARG A 194 5.24 5.86 -20.89
N ILE A 195 5.81 4.81 -20.27
CA ILE A 195 5.87 4.70 -18.80
C ILE A 195 6.73 5.82 -18.24
N GLN A 196 7.85 6.14 -18.88
CA GLN A 196 8.73 7.22 -18.46
C GLN A 196 8.04 8.59 -18.58
N ALA A 197 7.35 8.87 -19.68
CA ALA A 197 6.58 10.10 -19.84
C ALA A 197 5.51 10.27 -18.75
N LEU A 198 4.84 9.18 -18.37
CA LEU A 198 3.91 9.20 -17.24
C LEU A 198 4.63 9.48 -15.92
N CYS A 199 5.77 8.83 -15.66
CA CYS A 199 6.57 9.09 -14.46
C CYS A 199 7.01 10.55 -14.37
N ASP A 200 7.49 11.13 -15.47
CA ASP A 200 7.95 12.53 -15.54
C ASP A 200 6.80 13.50 -15.27
N ALA A 201 5.61 13.24 -15.84
CA ALA A 201 4.42 14.05 -15.61
C ALA A 201 3.95 13.98 -14.14
N LEU A 202 3.91 12.78 -13.57
CA LEU A 202 3.53 12.60 -12.16
C LEU A 202 4.54 13.24 -11.22
N GLN A 203 5.84 13.15 -11.51
CA GLN A 203 6.90 13.69 -10.67
C GLN A 203 6.83 15.20 -10.50
N GLN A 204 6.28 15.93 -11.50
CA GLN A 204 6.08 17.37 -11.43
C GLN A 204 4.97 17.81 -10.46
N VAL A 205 4.03 16.92 -10.16
CA VAL A 205 2.85 17.21 -9.32
C VAL A 205 2.86 16.46 -7.98
N ILE A 206 3.75 15.50 -7.81
CA ILE A 206 3.96 14.84 -6.51
C ILE A 206 4.40 15.88 -5.49
N PRO A 207 3.71 16.01 -4.33
CA PRO A 207 4.15 16.90 -3.28
C PRO A 207 5.60 16.62 -2.91
N ALA A 208 6.43 17.66 -2.78
CA ALA A 208 7.78 17.50 -2.27
C ALA A 208 7.69 16.75 -0.93
N SER A 209 8.16 15.50 -0.91
CA SER A 209 8.25 14.76 0.34
C SER A 209 9.31 15.45 1.19
N ASP A 210 8.93 15.96 2.36
CA ASP A 210 9.90 16.05 3.44
C ASP A 210 10.57 14.69 3.52
N GLU A 211 11.89 14.63 3.42
CA GLU A 211 12.69 13.40 3.46
C GLU A 211 12.37 12.67 4.76
N VAL A 212 11.36 11.81 4.74
CA VAL A 212 11.11 10.89 5.84
C VAL A 212 12.15 9.80 5.74
N SER A 213 13.04 9.84 6.69
CA SER A 213 14.15 8.96 6.97
C SER A 213 14.01 7.59 6.32
N ALA A 214 14.87 7.29 5.34
CA ALA A 214 15.13 5.94 4.87
C ALA A 214 15.81 5.16 6.02
N GLY A 215 15.02 4.71 6.98
CA GLY A 215 15.39 3.78 8.02
C GLY A 215 15.29 2.36 7.50
N ILE A 216 16.43 1.86 7.09
CA ILE A 216 16.88 0.46 7.18
C ILE A 216 15.86 -0.63 6.78
N LEU A 217 15.88 -1.03 5.53
CA LEU A 217 15.77 -2.42 5.10
C LEU A 217 16.66 -2.56 3.85
N ARG A 218 17.97 -2.71 4.08
CA ARG A 218 18.92 -3.27 3.11
C ARG A 218 19.13 -4.73 3.50
N GLY A 219 18.87 -5.63 2.60
CA GLY A 219 19.17 -7.05 2.72
C GLY A 219 18.33 -7.86 1.78
#